data_d6bd56cb09bff29596f1d3b792ad27b4
#
_entry.id   d6bd56cb09bff29596f1d3b792ad27b4
#
_cell.length_a   1.000
_cell.length_b   1.000
_cell.length_c   1.000
_cell.angle_alpha   90.00
_cell.angle_beta   90.00
_cell.angle_gamma   90.00
#
_symmetry.space_group_name_H-M   'P 1'
#
loop_
_entity.id
_entity.type
_entity.pdbx_description
1 polymer ?
#
loop_
_entity_poly.entity_id
_entity_poly.type
_entity_poly.pdbx_seq_one_letter_code
_entity_poly.pdbx_strand_id
1 'polypeptide(L)'
;IPVFFSRYTYRALQPLGKFIDEVREVLMVSGIALPEQLNDAFASDIRIRHKSYSDHHVYTAANLEEIHHFFDTFATANTAIVTTAKDWIKIQSLLSPKDLQKYPWYLLTFELEWLDQTAFNQFISAYVVSN
;
A
#
# COMPACT_ATOMS: atom_id res chain seq x y z
N ILE A 1 -10.35 -3.02 -16.08
CA ILE A 1 -10.15 -4.40 -15.63
C ILE A 1 -11.07 -5.34 -16.39
N PRO A 2 -10.53 -6.40 -16.94
CA PRO A 2 -11.34 -7.36 -17.67
C PRO A 2 -12.43 -8.00 -16.81
N VAL A 3 -13.60 -8.17 -17.40
CA VAL A 3 -14.76 -8.66 -16.66
C VAL A 3 -14.67 -10.12 -16.23
N PHE A 4 -13.78 -10.90 -16.86
CA PHE A 4 -13.64 -12.30 -16.50
C PHE A 4 -12.83 -12.52 -15.21
N PHE A 5 -12.28 -11.47 -14.63
CA PHE A 5 -11.71 -11.56 -13.30
C PHE A 5 -12.79 -11.34 -12.29
N SER A 6 -12.84 -12.22 -11.32
CA SER A 6 -13.79 -12.03 -10.23
C SER A 6 -13.43 -10.80 -9.42
N ARG A 7 -12.14 -10.58 -9.19
CA ARG A 7 -11.66 -9.41 -8.44
C ARG A 7 -10.16 -9.47 -8.26
N TYR A 8 -9.60 -8.33 -7.86
CA TYR A 8 -8.30 -8.31 -7.21
C TYR A 8 -8.53 -8.62 -5.74
N THR A 9 -7.76 -9.57 -5.24
CA THR A 9 -7.82 -9.91 -3.83
C THR A 9 -6.57 -9.35 -3.16
N TYR A 10 -6.77 -8.39 -2.28
CA TYR A 10 -5.66 -7.84 -1.51
C TYR A 10 -5.39 -8.75 -0.33
N ARG A 11 -4.14 -9.14 -0.17
CA ARG A 11 -3.73 -9.97 0.93
C ARG A 11 -3.76 -9.17 2.23
N ALA A 12 -3.66 -9.87 3.33
CA ALA A 12 -3.46 -9.20 4.60
C ALA A 12 -2.19 -8.35 4.53
N LEU A 13 -2.18 -7.23 5.20
CA LEU A 13 -1.02 -6.36 5.24
C LEU A 13 0.16 -7.10 5.85
N GLN A 14 1.32 -6.98 5.21
CA GLN A 14 2.52 -7.63 5.66
C GLN A 14 3.32 -6.66 6.53
N PRO A 15 3.61 -7.00 7.79
CA PRO A 15 4.37 -6.08 8.65
C PRO A 15 5.81 -5.93 8.16
N LEU A 16 6.27 -4.69 8.13
CA LEU A 16 7.63 -4.32 7.78
C LEU A 16 8.38 -3.78 8.99
N GLY A 17 7.64 -3.32 9.99
CA GLY A 17 8.19 -2.74 11.20
C GLY A 17 7.37 -3.16 12.40
N LYS A 18 7.01 -2.18 13.24
CA LYS A 18 6.23 -2.43 14.45
C LYS A 18 4.91 -3.12 14.09
N PHE A 19 4.63 -4.23 14.78
CA PHE A 19 3.38 -4.96 14.60
C PHE A 19 2.28 -4.34 15.46
N ILE A 20 1.06 -4.25 14.90
CA ILE A 20 -0.13 -3.89 15.66
C ILE A 20 -1.19 -4.97 15.46
N ASP A 21 -1.96 -5.24 16.51
CA ASP A 21 -2.91 -6.37 16.50
C ASP A 21 -4.08 -6.15 15.57
N GLU A 22 -4.54 -4.92 15.47
CA GLU A 22 -5.73 -4.59 14.70
C GLU A 22 -5.52 -3.27 13.98
N VAL A 23 -5.83 -3.24 12.69
CA VAL A 23 -5.75 -2.03 11.88
C VAL A 23 -7.15 -1.49 11.67
N ARG A 24 -7.41 -0.28 12.16
CA ARG A 24 -8.68 0.42 11.97
C ARG A 24 -8.52 1.69 11.14
N GLU A 25 -7.30 2.17 11.04
CA GLU A 25 -7.00 3.37 10.28
C GLU A 25 -5.67 3.15 9.56
N VAL A 26 -5.57 3.71 8.37
CA VAL A 26 -4.39 3.55 7.51
C VAL A 26 -3.94 4.91 7.03
N LEU A 27 -2.65 5.17 7.14
CA LEU A 27 -1.99 6.24 6.39
C LEU A 27 -1.36 5.59 5.17
N MET A 28 -1.96 5.80 4.00
CA MET A 28 -1.50 5.22 2.75
C MET A 28 -0.46 6.13 2.12
N VAL A 29 0.76 5.64 2.02
CA VAL A 29 1.89 6.36 1.40
C VAL A 29 2.12 5.78 0.02
N SER A 30 1.90 6.58 -1.02
CA SER A 30 2.03 6.09 -2.37
C SER A 30 2.46 7.18 -3.34
N GLY A 31 3.18 6.75 -4.38
CA GLY A 31 3.55 7.59 -5.51
C GLY A 31 2.90 7.11 -6.80
N ILE A 32 1.60 6.79 -6.75
CA ILE A 32 0.86 6.34 -7.92
C ILE A 32 -0.07 7.44 -8.41
N ALA A 33 -0.44 7.36 -9.69
CA ALA A 33 -1.24 8.40 -10.33
C ALA A 33 -2.65 8.50 -9.77
N LEU A 34 -3.25 7.39 -9.32
CA LEU A 34 -4.61 7.34 -8.80
C LEU A 34 -4.65 6.65 -7.45
N PRO A 35 -4.13 7.32 -6.40
CA PRO A 35 -4.02 6.68 -5.08
C PRO A 35 -5.35 6.28 -4.47
N GLU A 36 -6.43 6.95 -4.81
CA GLU A 36 -7.76 6.62 -4.30
C GLU A 36 -8.24 5.24 -4.73
N GLN A 37 -7.67 4.67 -5.79
CA GLN A 37 -7.99 3.31 -6.21
C GLN A 37 -7.56 2.27 -5.17
N LEU A 38 -6.59 2.64 -4.34
CA LEU A 38 -6.12 1.75 -3.28
C LEU A 38 -7.12 1.61 -2.15
N ASN A 39 -8.12 2.48 -2.08
CA ASN A 39 -9.14 2.40 -1.05
C ASN A 39 -9.92 1.08 -1.14
N ASP A 40 -10.05 0.52 -2.34
CA ASP A 40 -10.78 -0.73 -2.53
C ASP A 40 -10.04 -1.94 -1.94
N ALA A 41 -8.78 -1.76 -1.57
CA ALA A 41 -8.00 -2.82 -0.91
C ALA A 41 -8.46 -3.07 0.52
N PHE A 42 -9.20 -2.13 1.10
CA PHE A 42 -9.52 -2.17 2.52
C PHE A 42 -11.02 -2.33 2.74
N ALA A 43 -11.37 -2.90 3.89
CA ALA A 43 -12.76 -2.98 4.30
C ALA A 43 -13.35 -1.58 4.46
N SER A 44 -14.65 -1.45 4.23
CA SER A 44 -15.31 -0.14 4.22
C SER A 44 -15.30 0.57 5.57
N ASP A 45 -15.06 -0.13 6.66
CA ASP A 45 -14.98 0.43 7.99
C ASP A 45 -13.59 0.94 8.38
N ILE A 46 -12.60 0.75 7.51
CA ILE A 46 -11.25 1.24 7.76
C ILE A 46 -11.15 2.66 7.22
N ARG A 47 -10.66 3.56 8.06
CA ARG A 47 -10.40 4.94 7.64
C ARG A 47 -9.08 4.99 6.90
N ILE A 48 -9.07 5.68 5.77
CA ILE A 48 -7.87 5.79 4.96
C ILE A 48 -7.53 7.26 4.76
N ARG A 49 -6.32 7.63 5.15
CA ARG A 49 -5.73 8.92 4.84
C ARG A 49 -4.63 8.70 3.85
N HIS A 50 -4.47 9.60 2.92
CA HIS A 50 -3.44 9.50 1.89
C HIS A 50 -2.34 10.53 2.11
N LYS A 51 -1.10 10.08 2.02
CA LYS A 51 0.07 10.93 1.83
C LYS A 51 0.58 10.58 0.45
N SER A 52 0.12 11.31 -0.54
CA SER A 52 0.37 10.99 -1.94
C SER A 52 1.52 11.82 -2.50
N TYR A 53 2.37 11.16 -3.26
CA TYR A 53 3.47 11.79 -3.99
C TYR A 53 3.23 11.59 -5.48
N SER A 54 3.93 12.35 -6.29
CA SER A 54 3.81 12.18 -7.74
C SER A 54 4.33 10.81 -8.17
N ASP A 55 3.86 10.35 -9.32
CA ASP A 55 4.39 9.12 -9.90
C ASP A 55 5.89 9.32 -10.18
N HIS A 56 6.66 8.28 -9.94
CA HIS A 56 8.13 8.31 -10.05
C HIS A 56 8.82 9.24 -9.04
N HIS A 57 8.14 9.57 -7.95
CA HIS A 57 8.72 10.39 -6.90
C HIS A 57 9.99 9.76 -6.33
N VAL A 58 11.00 10.59 -6.10
CA VAL A 58 12.22 10.16 -5.41
C VAL A 58 12.09 10.56 -3.95
N TYR A 59 11.92 9.56 -3.09
CA TYR A 59 11.76 9.80 -1.66
C TYR A 59 13.07 10.26 -1.04
N THR A 60 12.95 11.15 -0.06
CA THR A 60 14.08 11.69 0.68
C THR A 60 13.86 11.49 2.18
N ALA A 61 14.92 11.68 2.96
CA ALA A 61 14.80 11.63 4.42
C ALA A 61 13.77 12.64 4.93
N ALA A 62 13.71 13.81 4.30
CA ALA A 62 12.72 14.83 4.67
C ALA A 62 11.29 14.34 4.41
N ASN A 63 11.07 13.59 3.34
CA ASN A 63 9.75 12.99 3.08
C ASN A 63 9.36 12.02 4.18
N LEU A 64 10.29 11.19 4.66
CA LEU A 64 10.01 10.24 5.72
C LEU A 64 9.71 10.95 7.03
N GLU A 65 10.39 12.05 7.31
CA GLU A 65 10.07 12.87 8.48
C GLU A 65 8.67 13.47 8.37
N GLU A 66 8.29 13.96 7.19
CA GLU A 66 6.93 14.45 6.95
C GLU A 66 5.89 13.38 7.21
N ILE A 67 6.13 12.18 6.70
CA ILE A 67 5.21 11.07 6.86
C ILE A 67 5.04 10.73 8.33
N HIS A 68 6.15 10.61 9.04
CA HIS A 68 6.12 10.26 10.47
C HIS A 68 5.50 11.37 11.30
N HIS A 69 5.80 12.62 10.97
CA HIS A 69 5.21 13.75 11.68
C HIS A 69 3.71 13.79 11.47
N PHE A 70 3.27 13.62 10.23
CA PHE A 70 1.84 13.60 9.93
C PHE A 70 1.15 12.44 10.66
N PHE A 71 1.75 11.27 10.62
CA PHE A 71 1.24 10.10 11.35
C PHE A 71 1.06 10.43 12.84
N ASP A 72 2.05 11.04 13.43
CA ASP A 72 2.02 11.36 14.87
C ASP A 72 0.91 12.33 15.24
N THR A 73 0.38 13.10 14.28
CA THR A 73 -0.68 14.08 14.56
C THR A 73 -2.04 13.43 14.75
N PHE A 74 -2.28 12.23 14.21
CA PHE A 74 -3.61 11.63 14.28
C PHE A 74 -3.64 10.18 14.72
N ALA A 75 -2.50 9.51 14.76
CA ALA A 75 -2.44 8.06 14.93
C ALA A 75 -2.93 7.60 16.30
N THR A 76 -3.58 6.44 16.28
CA THR A 76 -3.95 5.70 17.49
C THR A 76 -3.16 4.39 17.52
N ALA A 77 -3.43 3.57 18.51
CA ALA A 77 -2.81 2.24 18.60
C ALA A 77 -3.23 1.31 17.45
N ASN A 78 -4.27 1.69 16.70
CA ASN A 78 -4.80 0.88 15.60
C ASN A 78 -4.54 1.50 14.22
N THR A 79 -3.59 2.42 14.13
CA THR A 79 -3.23 3.09 12.88
C THR A 79 -1.95 2.48 12.31
N ALA A 80 -1.99 2.08 11.04
CA ALA A 80 -0.83 1.56 10.33
C ALA A 80 -0.40 2.55 9.24
N ILE A 81 0.89 2.54 8.92
CA ILE A 81 1.41 3.23 7.73
C ILE A 81 1.57 2.17 6.65
N VAL A 82 0.89 2.33 5.54
CA VAL A 82 0.86 1.32 4.49
C VAL A 82 1.46 1.89 3.21
N THR A 83 2.28 1.11 2.55
CA THR A 83 2.85 1.49 1.27
C THR A 83 2.80 0.31 0.29
N THR A 84 3.03 0.61 -0.98
CA THR A 84 3.06 -0.41 -2.03
C THR A 84 4.45 -0.99 -2.18
N ALA A 85 4.55 -2.15 -2.84
CA ALA A 85 5.85 -2.78 -3.09
C ALA A 85 6.76 -1.87 -3.94
N LYS A 86 6.17 -1.18 -4.91
CA LYS A 86 6.90 -0.24 -5.77
C LYS A 86 7.53 0.89 -4.96
N ASP A 87 6.75 1.45 -4.05
CA ASP A 87 7.24 2.55 -3.21
C ASP A 87 8.20 2.07 -2.14
N TRP A 88 7.96 0.88 -1.59
CA TRP A 88 8.81 0.32 -0.55
C TRP A 88 10.26 0.16 -1.00
N ILE A 89 10.47 -0.26 -2.24
CA ILE A 89 11.82 -0.38 -2.80
C ILE A 89 12.59 0.93 -2.67
N LYS A 90 11.89 2.06 -2.81
CA LYS A 90 12.49 3.39 -2.73
C LYS A 90 12.60 3.90 -1.30
N ILE A 91 11.73 3.45 -0.42
CA ILE A 91 11.62 3.98 0.95
C ILE A 91 12.52 3.21 1.91
N GLN A 92 12.68 1.91 1.72
CA GLN A 92 13.28 1.03 2.73
C GLN A 92 14.68 1.48 3.17
N SER A 93 15.48 1.99 2.26
CA SER A 93 16.85 2.41 2.59
C SER A 93 16.90 3.71 3.41
N LEU A 94 15.78 4.41 3.49
CA LEU A 94 15.67 5.68 4.21
C LEU A 94 15.19 5.49 5.65
N LEU A 95 14.73 4.30 5.99
CA LEU A 95 14.22 3.99 7.33
C LEU A 95 15.30 3.31 8.15
N SER A 96 15.51 3.85 9.35
CA SER A 96 16.44 3.22 10.29
C SER A 96 15.75 2.07 11.04
N PRO A 97 16.53 1.17 11.68
CA PRO A 97 15.93 0.16 12.53
C PRO A 97 15.07 0.75 13.65
N LYS A 98 15.44 1.92 14.16
CA LYS A 98 14.64 2.61 15.19
C LYS A 98 13.29 3.06 14.62
N ASP A 99 13.27 3.57 13.39
CA ASP A 99 12.03 3.98 12.74
C ASP A 99 11.09 2.80 12.60
N LEU A 100 11.62 1.65 12.19
CA LEU A 100 10.81 0.44 12.01
C LEU A 100 10.33 -0.13 13.33
N GLN A 101 11.06 0.07 14.42
CA GLN A 101 10.61 -0.34 15.74
C GLN A 101 9.53 0.58 16.31
N LYS A 102 9.56 1.84 15.91
CA LYS A 102 8.64 2.85 16.41
C LYS A 102 7.35 2.95 15.62
N TYR A 103 7.43 2.80 14.28
CA TYR A 103 6.32 3.04 13.37
C TYR A 103 5.81 1.74 12.75
N PRO A 104 4.49 1.58 12.69
CA PRO A 104 3.88 0.36 12.15
C PRO A 104 3.79 0.41 10.63
N TRP A 105 4.92 0.27 9.97
CA TRP A 105 4.99 0.18 8.51
C TRP A 105 4.51 -1.19 8.04
N TYR A 106 3.63 -1.20 7.05
CA TYR A 106 3.08 -2.40 6.45
C TYR A 106 3.14 -2.32 4.94
N LEU A 107 3.32 -3.46 4.33
CA LEU A 107 3.32 -3.59 2.88
C LEU A 107 1.95 -4.06 2.42
N LEU A 108 1.36 -3.33 1.48
CA LEU A 108 0.13 -3.75 0.82
C LEU A 108 0.50 -4.63 -0.37
N THR A 109 0.11 -5.89 -0.31
CA THR A 109 0.28 -6.81 -1.42
C THR A 109 -1.08 -7.23 -1.91
N PHE A 110 -1.14 -7.67 -3.16
CA PHE A 110 -2.37 -8.17 -3.72
C PHE A 110 -2.06 -9.35 -4.62
N GLU A 111 -3.09 -10.15 -4.86
CA GLU A 111 -3.01 -11.22 -5.83
C GLU A 111 -4.31 -11.23 -6.62
N LEU A 112 -4.25 -11.83 -7.79
CA LEU A 112 -5.40 -11.92 -8.68
C LEU A 112 -6.14 -13.20 -8.40
N GLU A 113 -7.47 -13.11 -8.26
CA GLU A 113 -8.35 -14.26 -8.28
C GLU A 113 -9.01 -14.31 -9.65
N TRP A 114 -9.07 -15.48 -10.23
CA TRP A 114 -9.76 -15.66 -11.50
C TRP A 114 -10.60 -16.92 -11.47
N LEU A 115 -11.57 -16.94 -12.39
CA LEU A 115 -12.56 -18.02 -12.42
C LEU A 115 -12.02 -19.25 -13.13
N ASP A 116 -11.14 -19.08 -14.11
CA ASP A 116 -10.54 -20.20 -14.82
C ASP A 116 -9.22 -19.78 -15.47
N GLN A 117 -8.47 -20.81 -15.92
CA GLN A 117 -7.14 -20.60 -16.48
C GLN A 117 -7.18 -19.82 -17.80
N THR A 118 -8.20 -20.04 -18.60
CA THR A 118 -8.33 -19.34 -19.88
C THR A 118 -8.51 -17.84 -19.65
N ALA A 119 -9.39 -17.50 -18.73
CA ALA A 119 -9.61 -16.10 -18.37
C ALA A 119 -8.32 -15.45 -17.87
N PHE A 120 -7.57 -16.17 -17.05
CA PHE A 120 -6.28 -15.69 -16.55
C PHE A 120 -5.32 -15.42 -17.69
N ASN A 121 -5.16 -16.37 -18.60
CA ASN A 121 -4.25 -16.23 -19.71
C ASN A 121 -4.62 -15.05 -20.61
N GLN A 122 -5.91 -14.85 -20.85
CA GLN A 122 -6.38 -13.72 -21.63
C GLN A 122 -6.08 -12.41 -20.95
N PHE A 123 -6.26 -12.36 -19.65
CA PHE A 123 -5.97 -11.14 -18.89
C PHE A 123 -4.48 -10.81 -18.98
N ILE A 124 -3.62 -11.77 -18.76
CA ILE A 124 -2.17 -11.54 -18.79
C ILE A 124 -1.75 -11.03 -20.17
N SER A 125 -2.25 -11.64 -21.23
CA SER A 125 -1.92 -11.20 -22.59
C SER A 125 -2.37 -9.76 -22.83
N ALA A 126 -3.59 -9.42 -22.44
CA ALA A 126 -4.12 -8.07 -22.61
C ALA A 126 -3.34 -7.06 -21.77
N TYR A 127 -3.00 -7.42 -20.55
CA TYR A 127 -2.27 -6.54 -19.65
C TYR A 127 -0.87 -6.23 -20.19
N VAL A 128 -0.16 -7.25 -20.64
CA VAL A 128 1.18 -7.07 -21.19
C VAL A 128 1.15 -6.20 -22.44
N VAL A 129 0.18 -6.38 -23.30
CA VAL A 129 0.06 -5.58 -24.53
C VAL A 129 -0.28 -4.13 -24.20
N SER A 130 -1.12 -3.89 -23.22
CA SER A 130 -1.56 -2.54 -22.87
C SER A 130 -0.52 -1.74 -22.07
N ASN A 131 0.47 -2.41 -21.54
CA ASN A 131 1.56 -1.75 -20.81
C ASN A 131 2.78 -1.58 -21.70
#